data_542db3950f0eae94ce674b3e75156b26
#
_entry.id   542db3950f0eae94ce674b3e75156b26
#
_cell.length_a   1.000
_cell.length_b   1.000
_cell.length_c   1.000
_cell.angle_alpha   90.00
_cell.angle_beta   90.00
_cell.angle_gamma   90.00
#
_symmetry.space_group_name_H-M   'P 1'
#
loop_
_entity.id
_entity.type
_entity.pdbx_description
1 polymer ?
#
loop_
_entity_poly.entity_id
_entity_poly.type
_entity_poly.pdbx_seq_one_letter_code
_entity_poly.pdbx_strand_id
1 'polypeptide(L)'
;MGIQEIRKEFEKAQEELTGRQETEALQELMARYREDERAGVQALLKRAEKQLNALWKERERMWEMKRFEREYGGKGPVCGIDEAGRGPLAGPVVAGAVILPEKEILYLNDSKKLSAKKREELYEVIMQEAVAVGVGYASPERIDEINILQATYEAMRDAIAQLSVKPSVLLNDAVTIPGVAIHQVPIIKGDAKSASIAAASIIAKVTRDRLMEKYDAVFPQYGFAAHKGYGAAAHIEALKKYGPCPIHRRSFIGHFTA
;
A
#
# COMPACT_ATOMS: atom_id res chain seq x y z
N MET A 1 -6.13 -10.90 43.84
CA MET A 1 -6.83 -10.65 42.57
C MET A 1 -7.13 -11.97 41.88
N GLY A 2 -8.34 -12.16 41.39
CA GLY A 2 -8.75 -13.38 40.69
C GLY A 2 -8.15 -13.42 39.26
N ILE A 3 -8.03 -14.63 38.72
CA ILE A 3 -7.44 -14.80 37.38
C ILE A 3 -8.25 -14.10 36.27
N GLN A 4 -9.56 -13.98 36.44
CA GLN A 4 -10.45 -13.29 35.51
C GLN A 4 -10.23 -11.76 35.49
N GLU A 5 -9.93 -11.18 36.66
CA GLU A 5 -9.62 -9.75 36.77
C GLU A 5 -8.28 -9.45 36.07
N ILE A 6 -7.26 -10.29 36.32
CA ILE A 6 -5.95 -10.18 35.65
C ILE A 6 -6.11 -10.29 34.13
N ARG A 7 -6.93 -11.22 33.65
CA ARG A 7 -7.19 -11.39 32.21
C ARG A 7 -7.76 -10.11 31.59
N LYS A 8 -8.72 -9.46 32.26
CA LYS A 8 -9.31 -8.19 31.79
C LYS A 8 -8.27 -7.06 31.71
N GLU A 9 -7.35 -6.99 32.68
CA GLU A 9 -6.25 -6.01 32.61
C GLU A 9 -5.36 -6.25 31.40
N PHE A 10 -4.98 -7.51 31.14
CA PHE A 10 -4.18 -7.86 29.96
C PHE A 10 -4.95 -7.61 28.64
N GLU A 11 -6.23 -7.92 28.56
CA GLU A 11 -7.06 -7.64 27.39
C GLU A 11 -7.09 -6.15 27.07
N LYS A 12 -7.30 -5.29 28.08
CA LYS A 12 -7.27 -3.83 27.91
C LYS A 12 -5.91 -3.34 27.42
N ALA A 13 -4.82 -3.78 28.04
CA ALA A 13 -3.47 -3.40 27.60
C ALA A 13 -3.13 -3.92 26.20
N GLN A 14 -3.68 -5.06 25.77
CA GLN A 14 -3.56 -5.58 24.41
C GLN A 14 -4.35 -4.73 23.39
N GLU A 15 -5.50 -4.18 23.77
CA GLU A 15 -6.25 -3.23 22.94
C GLU A 15 -5.47 -1.94 22.72
N GLU A 16 -4.83 -1.40 23.77
CA GLU A 16 -3.96 -0.23 23.69
C GLU A 16 -2.73 -0.50 22.79
N LEU A 17 -2.09 -1.66 22.95
CA LEU A 17 -1.00 -2.11 22.08
C LEU A 17 -1.43 -2.19 20.61
N THR A 18 -2.61 -2.74 20.35
CA THR A 18 -3.10 -2.95 18.97
C THR A 18 -3.59 -1.65 18.34
N GLY A 19 -4.31 -0.81 19.12
CA GLY A 19 -4.91 0.43 18.62
C GLY A 19 -3.92 1.60 18.54
N ARG A 20 -3.12 1.81 19.61
CA ARG A 20 -2.20 2.95 19.72
C ARG A 20 -0.73 2.60 19.57
N GLN A 21 -0.41 1.30 19.51
CA GLN A 21 0.98 0.79 19.49
C GLN A 21 1.78 1.17 20.75
N GLU A 22 1.07 1.45 21.87
CA GLU A 22 1.65 1.76 23.17
C GLU A 22 1.98 0.45 23.88
N THR A 23 3.18 0.35 24.45
CA THR A 23 3.71 -0.88 25.06
C THR A 23 3.71 -0.85 26.58
N GLU A 24 3.60 0.35 27.16
CA GLU A 24 3.85 0.64 28.58
C GLU A 24 2.91 -0.14 29.48
N ALA A 25 1.61 -0.09 29.23
CA ALA A 25 0.61 -0.78 30.04
C ALA A 25 0.84 -2.31 30.06
N LEU A 26 1.21 -2.89 28.90
CA LEU A 26 1.47 -4.32 28.80
C LEU A 26 2.77 -4.72 29.51
N GLN A 27 3.82 -3.88 29.40
CA GLN A 27 5.10 -4.08 30.09
C GLN A 27 4.94 -3.96 31.62
N GLU A 28 4.16 -3.01 32.11
CA GLU A 28 3.87 -2.86 33.55
C GLU A 28 3.13 -4.08 34.10
N LEU A 29 2.14 -4.60 33.38
CA LEU A 29 1.43 -5.82 33.78
C LEU A 29 2.35 -7.02 33.79
N MET A 30 3.22 -7.18 32.80
CA MET A 30 4.19 -8.26 32.75
C MET A 30 5.16 -8.19 33.95
N ALA A 31 5.65 -6.99 34.30
CA ALA A 31 6.52 -6.81 35.46
C ALA A 31 5.78 -7.13 36.77
N ARG A 32 4.52 -6.67 36.92
CA ARG A 32 3.69 -6.91 38.13
C ARG A 32 3.44 -8.38 38.39
N TYR A 33 3.16 -9.17 37.34
CA TYR A 33 2.79 -10.57 37.47
C TYR A 33 3.91 -11.58 37.16
N ARG A 34 5.14 -11.09 37.03
CA ARG A 34 6.30 -11.92 36.65
C ARG A 34 6.48 -13.15 37.54
N GLU A 35 6.31 -13.00 38.86
CA GLU A 35 6.50 -14.05 39.87
C GLU A 35 5.22 -14.87 40.15
N ASP A 36 4.14 -14.63 39.41
CA ASP A 36 2.88 -15.33 39.59
C ASP A 36 2.93 -16.71 38.90
N GLU A 37 3.02 -17.79 39.68
CA GLU A 37 3.20 -19.15 39.16
C GLU A 37 1.91 -19.79 38.64
N ARG A 38 0.75 -19.13 38.78
CA ARG A 38 -0.52 -19.66 38.29
C ARG A 38 -0.49 -19.89 36.80
N ALA A 39 -0.78 -21.12 36.32
CA ALA A 39 -0.68 -21.51 34.92
C ALA A 39 -1.45 -20.56 33.98
N GLY A 40 -2.61 -20.05 34.40
CA GLY A 40 -3.41 -19.09 33.64
C GLY A 40 -2.73 -17.73 33.50
N VAL A 41 -2.00 -17.27 34.52
CA VAL A 41 -1.24 -16.00 34.47
C VAL A 41 0.01 -16.18 33.59
N GLN A 42 0.71 -17.30 33.73
CA GLN A 42 1.88 -17.61 32.88
C GLN A 42 1.50 -17.69 31.40
N ALA A 43 0.30 -18.19 31.06
CA ALA A 43 -0.20 -18.19 29.69
C ALA A 43 -0.45 -16.76 29.15
N LEU A 44 -0.97 -15.84 30.00
CA LEU A 44 -1.13 -14.43 29.64
C LEU A 44 0.20 -13.72 29.41
N LEU A 45 1.17 -13.95 30.31
CA LEU A 45 2.52 -13.40 30.19
C LEU A 45 3.21 -13.84 28.90
N LYS A 46 3.16 -15.13 28.58
CA LYS A 46 3.73 -15.69 27.35
C LYS A 46 3.07 -15.11 26.10
N ARG A 47 1.75 -14.89 26.13
CA ARG A 47 1.04 -14.25 25.03
C ARG A 47 1.44 -12.79 24.86
N ALA A 48 1.54 -12.04 25.96
CA ALA A 48 1.97 -10.64 25.98
C ALA A 48 3.40 -10.50 25.44
N GLU A 49 4.31 -11.32 25.91
CA GLU A 49 5.71 -11.36 25.42
C GLU A 49 5.78 -11.62 23.91
N LYS A 50 5.01 -12.59 23.41
CA LYS A 50 4.94 -12.87 21.96
C LYS A 50 4.44 -11.66 21.18
N GLN A 51 3.46 -10.92 21.69
CA GLN A 51 2.90 -9.73 21.02
C GLN A 51 3.90 -8.58 21.02
N LEU A 52 4.57 -8.30 22.14
CA LEU A 52 5.63 -7.29 22.22
C LEU A 52 6.79 -7.62 21.27
N ASN A 53 7.25 -8.87 21.27
CA ASN A 53 8.31 -9.30 20.38
C ASN A 53 7.93 -9.17 18.90
N ALA A 54 6.67 -9.43 18.55
CA ALA A 54 6.18 -9.23 17.20
C ALA A 54 6.17 -7.74 16.80
N LEU A 55 5.74 -6.85 17.71
CA LEU A 55 5.77 -5.40 17.49
C LEU A 55 7.21 -4.88 17.34
N TRP A 56 8.14 -5.31 18.18
CA TRP A 56 9.54 -4.90 18.09
C TRP A 56 10.18 -5.32 16.76
N LYS A 57 9.94 -6.56 16.32
CA LYS A 57 10.41 -7.04 15.01
C LYS A 57 9.83 -6.22 13.86
N GLU A 58 8.55 -5.83 13.98
CA GLU A 58 7.93 -5.00 12.96
C GLU A 58 8.50 -3.57 12.95
N ARG A 59 8.77 -2.96 14.11
CA ARG A 59 9.46 -1.66 14.20
C ARG A 59 10.86 -1.73 13.61
N GLU A 60 11.63 -2.77 13.91
CA GLU A 60 12.94 -3.00 13.31
C GLU A 60 12.86 -3.12 11.79
N ARG A 61 11.88 -3.89 11.28
CA ARG A 61 11.64 -4.00 9.84
C ARG A 61 11.28 -2.66 9.20
N MET A 62 10.42 -1.87 9.84
CA MET A 62 10.05 -0.54 9.35
C MET A 62 11.22 0.43 9.41
N TRP A 63 12.05 0.34 10.44
CA TRP A 63 13.30 1.09 10.50
C TRP A 63 14.18 0.81 9.28
N GLU A 64 14.39 -0.45 8.92
CA GLU A 64 15.14 -0.81 7.71
C GLU A 64 14.45 -0.32 6.43
N MET A 65 13.14 -0.42 6.33
CA MET A 65 12.39 0.10 5.18
C MET A 65 12.45 1.62 5.05
N LYS A 66 12.66 2.38 6.14
CA LYS A 66 12.87 3.84 6.11
C LYS A 66 14.34 4.24 5.86
N ARG A 67 15.20 3.33 5.46
CA ARG A 67 16.64 3.60 5.22
C ARG A 67 16.85 4.71 4.18
N PHE A 68 16.17 4.65 3.06
CA PHE A 68 16.32 5.64 1.99
C PHE A 68 15.73 7.00 2.40
N GLU A 69 14.60 6.99 3.08
CA GLU A 69 13.99 8.20 3.62
C GLU A 69 14.91 8.90 4.62
N ARG A 70 15.62 8.15 5.47
CA ARG A 70 16.64 8.70 6.37
C ARG A 70 17.88 9.21 5.62
N GLU A 71 18.37 8.46 4.63
CA GLU A 71 19.55 8.81 3.83
C GLU A 71 19.35 10.15 3.09
N TYR A 72 18.16 10.35 2.52
CA TYR A 72 17.86 11.53 1.72
C TYR A 72 17.09 12.62 2.46
N GLY A 73 16.55 12.35 3.64
CA GLY A 73 15.70 13.27 4.41
C GLY A 73 16.36 14.59 4.79
N GLY A 74 17.68 14.61 4.93
CA GLY A 74 18.45 15.85 5.16
C GLY A 74 18.37 16.88 4.01
N LYS A 75 17.89 16.50 2.84
CA LYS A 75 17.68 17.37 1.67
C LYS A 75 16.26 17.97 1.60
N GLY A 76 15.36 17.55 2.49
CA GLY A 76 13.97 17.96 2.53
C GLY A 76 12.99 16.78 2.35
N PRO A 77 11.71 17.05 2.05
CA PRO A 77 10.69 16.01 1.95
C PRO A 77 11.02 14.95 0.90
N VAL A 78 10.96 13.67 1.30
CA VAL A 78 11.21 12.50 0.45
C VAL A 78 9.87 11.88 0.06
N CYS A 79 9.65 11.68 -1.24
CA CYS A 79 8.42 11.13 -1.78
C CYS A 79 8.68 9.77 -2.42
N GLY A 80 7.90 8.76 -2.05
CA GLY A 80 7.85 7.48 -2.74
C GLY A 80 6.86 7.50 -3.90
N ILE A 81 7.21 6.84 -5.00
CA ILE A 81 6.40 6.75 -6.22
C ILE A 81 6.31 5.28 -6.67
N ASP A 82 5.09 4.83 -6.94
CA ASP A 82 4.83 3.53 -7.55
C ASP A 82 3.54 3.58 -8.39
N GLU A 83 3.30 2.56 -9.23
CA GLU A 83 2.12 2.47 -10.07
C GLU A 83 1.38 1.13 -9.92
N ALA A 84 0.10 1.13 -10.30
CA ALA A 84 -0.72 -0.04 -10.43
C ALA A 84 -1.45 -0.07 -11.77
N GLY A 85 -1.57 -1.27 -12.36
CA GLY A 85 -2.38 -1.43 -13.55
C GLY A 85 -1.64 -1.31 -14.88
N ARG A 86 -0.35 -1.63 -14.98
CA ARG A 86 0.37 -1.68 -16.27
C ARG A 86 -0.06 -2.86 -17.14
N GLY A 87 -0.23 -4.04 -16.56
CA GLY A 87 -0.50 -5.30 -17.29
C GLY A 87 -1.96 -5.67 -17.62
N PRO A 88 -3.02 -5.06 -17.02
CA PRO A 88 -4.41 -5.39 -17.34
C PRO A 88 -4.80 -5.06 -18.79
N LEU A 89 -5.80 -5.82 -19.30
CA LEU A 89 -6.44 -5.60 -20.61
C LEU A 89 -7.44 -4.44 -20.61
N ALA A 90 -7.89 -4.03 -19.41
CA ALA A 90 -8.88 -2.96 -19.24
C ALA A 90 -8.57 -2.07 -18.02
N GLY A 91 -9.06 -0.84 -18.08
CA GLY A 91 -8.90 0.16 -17.03
C GLY A 91 -7.61 0.99 -17.13
N PRO A 92 -7.49 2.07 -16.35
CA PRO A 92 -6.36 2.97 -16.39
C PRO A 92 -5.11 2.37 -15.75
N VAL A 93 -3.95 2.97 -16.01
CA VAL A 93 -2.80 2.93 -15.10
C VAL A 93 -2.96 4.03 -14.07
N VAL A 94 -2.64 3.73 -12.81
CA VAL A 94 -2.76 4.67 -11.68
C VAL A 94 -1.42 4.74 -10.99
N ALA A 95 -0.92 5.93 -10.74
CA ALA A 95 0.29 6.17 -9.96
C ALA A 95 -0.06 6.79 -8.60
N GLY A 96 0.69 6.41 -7.57
CA GLY A 96 0.68 7.01 -6.26
C GLY A 96 1.98 7.75 -5.98
N ALA A 97 1.88 8.89 -5.29
CA ALA A 97 3.00 9.64 -4.78
C ALA A 97 2.75 9.94 -3.29
N VAL A 98 3.66 9.55 -2.40
CA VAL A 98 3.43 9.65 -0.94
C VAL A 98 4.65 10.22 -0.24
N ILE A 99 4.44 11.27 0.55
CA ILE A 99 5.41 11.79 1.53
C ILE A 99 4.94 11.33 2.91
N LEU A 100 5.69 10.44 3.53
CA LEU A 100 5.37 9.90 4.85
C LEU A 100 5.73 10.88 5.97
N PRO A 101 5.03 10.81 7.13
CA PRO A 101 5.41 11.54 8.32
C PRO A 101 6.67 10.95 8.97
N GLU A 102 7.25 11.67 9.92
CA GLU A 102 8.34 11.13 10.77
C GLU A 102 7.87 9.92 11.59
N LYS A 103 6.64 10.00 12.12
CA LYS A 103 5.98 8.89 12.82
C LYS A 103 5.89 7.66 11.90
N GLU A 104 6.15 6.50 12.46
CA GLU A 104 6.08 5.24 11.72
C GLU A 104 4.63 4.82 11.45
N ILE A 105 4.36 4.47 10.20
CA ILE A 105 3.18 3.71 9.80
C ILE A 105 3.61 2.25 9.69
N LEU A 106 3.20 1.42 10.65
CA LEU A 106 3.60 0.01 10.69
C LEU A 106 2.90 -0.82 9.61
N TYR A 107 3.52 -1.95 9.29
CA TYR A 107 3.00 -2.97 8.35
C TYR A 107 2.95 -2.55 6.88
N LEU A 108 3.52 -1.40 6.49
CA LEU A 108 3.73 -1.07 5.09
C LEU A 108 4.56 -2.18 4.42
N ASN A 109 4.14 -2.60 3.23
CA ASN A 109 4.82 -3.63 2.44
C ASN A 109 4.36 -3.52 0.99
N ASP A 110 5.04 -4.22 0.08
CA ASP A 110 4.58 -4.48 -1.28
C ASP A 110 3.08 -4.83 -1.27
N SER A 111 2.27 -4.05 -1.98
CA SER A 111 0.81 -4.16 -1.98
C SER A 111 0.31 -5.54 -2.42
N LYS A 112 1.09 -6.29 -3.20
CA LYS A 112 0.78 -7.64 -3.67
C LYS A 112 0.95 -8.70 -2.58
N LYS A 113 1.75 -8.41 -1.53
CA LYS A 113 1.97 -9.30 -0.37
C LYS A 113 0.94 -9.09 0.74
N LEU A 114 0.16 -8.03 0.67
CA LEU A 114 -0.87 -7.71 1.65
C LEU A 114 -2.21 -8.34 1.24
N SER A 115 -3.00 -8.78 2.23
CA SER A 115 -4.41 -9.12 1.99
C SER A 115 -5.20 -7.89 1.57
N ALA A 116 -6.32 -8.08 0.85
CA ALA A 116 -7.19 -6.97 0.45
C ALA A 116 -7.63 -6.12 1.66
N LYS A 117 -8.06 -6.77 2.74
CA LYS A 117 -8.45 -6.09 3.99
C LYS A 117 -7.30 -5.24 4.55
N LYS A 118 -6.07 -5.79 4.61
CA LYS A 118 -4.93 -5.06 5.17
C LYS A 118 -4.51 -3.89 4.28
N ARG A 119 -4.63 -4.01 2.94
CA ARG A 119 -4.40 -2.89 2.03
C ARG A 119 -5.38 -1.75 2.25
N GLU A 120 -6.68 -2.06 2.40
CA GLU A 120 -7.71 -1.06 2.68
C GLU A 120 -7.46 -0.35 4.03
N GLU A 121 -7.15 -1.09 5.09
CA GLU A 121 -6.80 -0.52 6.39
C GLU A 121 -5.60 0.44 6.27
N LEU A 122 -4.54 0.01 5.59
CA LEU A 122 -3.33 0.83 5.41
C LEU A 122 -3.58 2.02 4.49
N TYR A 123 -4.42 1.88 3.46
CA TYR A 123 -4.83 2.99 2.62
C TYR A 123 -5.44 4.13 3.44
N GLU A 124 -6.40 3.82 4.31
CA GLU A 124 -7.04 4.82 5.17
C GLU A 124 -6.03 5.46 6.14
N VAL A 125 -5.14 4.67 6.73
CA VAL A 125 -4.08 5.18 7.61
C VAL A 125 -3.13 6.11 6.83
N ILE A 126 -2.69 5.73 5.62
CA ILE A 126 -1.82 6.58 4.79
C ILE A 126 -2.54 7.88 4.42
N MET A 127 -3.80 7.82 3.99
CA MET A 127 -4.57 9.02 3.63
C MET A 127 -4.76 9.98 4.80
N GLN A 128 -4.83 9.49 6.02
CA GLN A 128 -5.00 10.27 7.24
C GLN A 128 -3.68 10.84 7.78
N GLU A 129 -2.60 10.04 7.75
CA GLU A 129 -1.35 10.33 8.48
C GLU A 129 -0.23 10.90 7.57
N ALA A 130 -0.29 10.65 6.25
CA ALA A 130 0.76 11.13 5.34
C ALA A 130 0.82 12.66 5.29
N VAL A 131 2.04 13.19 5.13
CA VAL A 131 2.27 14.63 4.94
C VAL A 131 1.66 15.12 3.64
N ALA A 132 1.76 14.31 2.58
CA ALA A 132 1.11 14.57 1.30
C ALA A 132 0.87 13.26 0.54
N VAL A 133 -0.24 13.18 -0.17
CA VAL A 133 -0.60 12.10 -1.09
C VAL A 133 -1.05 12.72 -2.41
N GLY A 134 -0.50 12.22 -3.51
CA GLY A 134 -0.93 12.55 -4.86
C GLY A 134 -1.29 11.28 -5.63
N VAL A 135 -2.31 11.35 -6.48
CA VAL A 135 -2.75 10.22 -7.31
C VAL A 135 -2.93 10.69 -8.75
N GLY A 136 -2.23 10.07 -9.67
CA GLY A 136 -2.34 10.38 -11.09
C GLY A 136 -2.84 9.21 -11.90
N TYR A 137 -3.43 9.53 -13.06
CA TYR A 137 -4.10 8.55 -13.91
C TYR A 137 -3.70 8.74 -15.38
N ALA A 138 -3.63 7.62 -16.12
CA ALA A 138 -3.71 7.68 -17.57
C ALA A 138 -4.79 6.68 -18.06
N SER A 139 -5.71 7.17 -18.90
CA SER A 139 -6.85 6.40 -19.37
C SER A 139 -6.45 5.27 -20.33
N PRO A 140 -7.33 4.30 -20.58
CA PRO A 140 -7.13 3.27 -21.61
C PRO A 140 -6.83 3.85 -22.99
N GLU A 141 -7.54 4.91 -23.39
CA GLU A 141 -7.35 5.61 -24.65
C GLU A 141 -5.95 6.22 -24.72
N ARG A 142 -5.50 6.86 -23.62
CA ARG A 142 -4.19 7.45 -23.55
C ARG A 142 -3.08 6.39 -23.60
N ILE A 143 -3.30 5.23 -22.99
CA ILE A 143 -2.39 4.07 -23.10
C ILE A 143 -2.25 3.60 -24.55
N ASP A 144 -3.36 3.54 -25.28
CA ASP A 144 -3.38 3.15 -26.69
C ASP A 144 -2.67 4.17 -27.60
N GLU A 145 -2.77 5.47 -27.28
CA GLU A 145 -2.12 6.55 -28.03
C GLU A 145 -0.60 6.58 -27.88
N ILE A 146 -0.09 6.47 -26.65
CA ILE A 146 1.32 6.76 -26.34
C ILE A 146 2.10 5.57 -25.77
N ASN A 147 1.51 4.40 -25.72
CA ASN A 147 1.92 3.17 -25.05
C ASN A 147 1.93 3.24 -23.51
N ILE A 148 1.95 2.03 -22.89
CA ILE A 148 1.84 1.89 -21.43
C ILE A 148 3.00 2.54 -20.65
N LEU A 149 4.22 2.55 -21.20
CA LEU A 149 5.36 3.13 -20.51
C LEU A 149 5.22 4.66 -20.41
N GLN A 150 4.89 5.32 -21.50
CA GLN A 150 4.71 6.78 -21.53
C GLN A 150 3.48 7.19 -20.71
N ALA A 151 2.39 6.43 -20.79
CA ALA A 151 1.19 6.64 -20.00
C ALA A 151 1.48 6.49 -18.48
N THR A 152 2.33 5.53 -18.10
CA THR A 152 2.77 5.38 -16.70
C THR A 152 3.56 6.62 -16.24
N TYR A 153 4.46 7.12 -17.06
CA TYR A 153 5.21 8.36 -16.75
C TYR A 153 4.30 9.60 -16.65
N GLU A 154 3.28 9.70 -17.49
CA GLU A 154 2.27 10.77 -17.35
C GLU A 154 1.52 10.67 -16.04
N ALA A 155 1.01 9.50 -15.68
CA ALA A 155 0.34 9.28 -14.41
C ALA A 155 1.25 9.59 -13.20
N MET A 156 2.54 9.22 -13.25
CA MET A 156 3.50 9.56 -12.20
C MET A 156 3.73 11.07 -12.09
N ARG A 157 3.89 11.79 -13.22
CA ARG A 157 4.02 13.25 -13.21
C ARG A 157 2.78 13.94 -12.65
N ASP A 158 1.59 13.45 -13.01
CA ASP A 158 0.33 13.95 -12.49
C ASP A 158 0.22 13.73 -10.98
N ALA A 159 0.57 12.53 -10.47
CA ALA A 159 0.61 12.24 -9.05
C ALA A 159 1.56 13.19 -8.28
N ILE A 160 2.77 13.46 -8.82
CA ILE A 160 3.72 14.41 -8.23
C ILE A 160 3.15 15.83 -8.20
N ALA A 161 2.48 16.26 -9.29
CA ALA A 161 1.92 17.60 -9.40
C ALA A 161 0.77 17.85 -8.42
N GLN A 162 0.07 16.80 -7.98
CA GLN A 162 -1.04 16.90 -7.03
C GLN A 162 -0.59 16.91 -5.55
N LEU A 163 0.70 16.72 -5.26
CA LEU A 163 1.20 16.80 -3.89
C LEU A 163 1.04 18.22 -3.34
N SER A 164 0.45 18.33 -2.14
CA SER A 164 0.32 19.60 -1.41
C SER A 164 1.66 20.13 -0.88
N VAL A 165 2.66 19.25 -0.77
CA VAL A 165 4.04 19.58 -0.35
C VAL A 165 4.99 19.16 -1.47
N LYS A 166 5.84 20.09 -1.93
CA LYS A 166 6.82 19.81 -2.98
C LYS A 166 7.95 18.92 -2.43
N PRO A 167 8.20 17.74 -3.03
CA PRO A 167 9.30 16.88 -2.61
C PRO A 167 10.65 17.43 -3.08
N SER A 168 11.69 17.16 -2.28
CA SER A 168 13.08 17.42 -2.65
C SER A 168 13.75 16.23 -3.31
N VAL A 169 13.27 15.02 -3.00
CA VAL A 169 13.78 13.75 -3.54
C VAL A 169 12.60 12.83 -3.86
N LEU A 170 12.68 12.12 -4.98
CA LEU A 170 11.76 11.07 -5.38
C LEU A 170 12.46 9.71 -5.26
N LEU A 171 11.86 8.78 -4.54
CA LEU A 171 12.21 7.37 -4.52
C LEU A 171 11.25 6.63 -5.44
N ASN A 172 11.73 6.12 -6.56
CA ASN A 172 10.88 5.49 -7.58
C ASN A 172 11.09 3.97 -7.61
N ASP A 173 10.03 3.18 -7.81
CA ASP A 173 10.21 1.75 -8.07
C ASP A 173 10.82 1.53 -9.46
N ALA A 174 12.11 1.23 -9.49
CA ALA A 174 12.94 0.82 -10.63
C ALA A 174 12.97 1.77 -11.84
N VAL A 175 12.35 2.97 -11.82
CA VAL A 175 12.27 3.86 -12.97
C VAL A 175 12.84 5.26 -12.68
N THR A 176 13.26 5.95 -13.73
CA THR A 176 13.48 7.41 -13.72
C THR A 176 12.41 8.05 -14.59
N ILE A 177 11.68 9.01 -14.04
CA ILE A 177 10.53 9.67 -14.68
C ILE A 177 11.05 10.81 -15.56
N PRO A 178 10.89 10.75 -16.89
CA PRO A 178 11.36 11.81 -17.78
C PRO A 178 10.61 13.13 -17.55
N GLY A 179 11.32 14.25 -17.70
CA GLY A 179 10.74 15.59 -17.58
C GLY A 179 10.51 16.08 -16.16
N VAL A 180 10.99 15.34 -15.14
CA VAL A 180 10.93 15.75 -13.73
C VAL A 180 12.31 16.18 -13.27
N ALA A 181 12.45 17.45 -12.89
CA ALA A 181 13.73 18.05 -12.47
C ALA A 181 14.11 17.76 -11.00
N ILE A 182 13.20 17.16 -10.21
CA ILE A 182 13.46 16.77 -8.83
C ILE A 182 14.48 15.62 -8.82
N HIS A 183 15.39 15.61 -7.84
CA HIS A 183 16.35 14.52 -7.68
C HIS A 183 15.64 13.16 -7.54
N GLN A 184 16.00 12.20 -8.40
CA GLN A 184 15.35 10.89 -8.47
C GLN A 184 16.33 9.78 -8.08
N VAL A 185 15.85 8.85 -7.28
CA VAL A 185 16.59 7.65 -6.84
C VAL A 185 15.78 6.41 -7.24
N PRO A 186 16.11 5.75 -8.36
CA PRO A 186 15.44 4.52 -8.75
C PRO A 186 15.92 3.35 -7.88
N ILE A 187 14.96 2.63 -7.28
CA ILE A 187 15.23 1.52 -6.35
C ILE A 187 14.58 0.26 -6.91
N ILE A 188 15.38 -0.72 -7.32
CA ILE A 188 14.86 -2.01 -7.79
C ILE A 188 14.14 -2.75 -6.66
N LYS A 189 12.87 -3.11 -6.88
CA LYS A 189 11.95 -3.64 -5.86
C LYS A 189 11.79 -2.65 -4.71
N GLY A 190 11.57 -1.40 -5.05
CA GLY A 190 11.46 -0.30 -4.11
C GLY A 190 10.29 -0.47 -3.14
N ASP A 191 9.17 -1.01 -3.62
CA ASP A 191 7.99 -1.37 -2.83
C ASP A 191 8.25 -2.33 -1.65
N ALA A 192 9.31 -3.13 -1.73
CA ALA A 192 9.77 -4.01 -0.66
C ALA A 192 10.91 -3.41 0.18
N LYS A 193 11.49 -2.25 -0.18
CA LYS A 193 12.71 -1.70 0.40
C LYS A 193 12.58 -0.28 0.95
N SER A 194 11.58 0.47 0.52
CA SER A 194 11.30 1.83 0.95
C SER A 194 9.87 1.94 1.46
N ALA A 195 9.70 2.53 2.62
CA ALA A 195 8.39 2.70 3.24
C ALA A 195 7.49 3.63 2.42
N SER A 196 8.03 4.70 1.86
CA SER A 196 7.26 5.64 1.04
C SER A 196 6.87 5.06 -0.33
N ILE A 197 7.72 4.24 -0.95
CA ILE A 197 7.33 3.50 -2.17
C ILE A 197 6.26 2.46 -1.86
N ALA A 198 6.39 1.71 -0.75
CA ALA A 198 5.35 0.78 -0.31
C ALA A 198 4.00 1.47 -0.06
N ALA A 199 4.02 2.65 0.56
CA ALA A 199 2.82 3.45 0.74
C ALA A 199 2.22 3.90 -0.61
N ALA A 200 3.05 4.37 -1.55
CA ALA A 200 2.62 4.74 -2.90
C ALA A 200 2.01 3.55 -3.65
N SER A 201 2.60 2.35 -3.53
CA SER A 201 2.08 1.09 -4.08
C SER A 201 0.67 0.78 -3.55
N ILE A 202 0.45 0.93 -2.24
CA ILE A 202 -0.87 0.74 -1.62
C ILE A 202 -1.87 1.76 -2.14
N ILE A 203 -1.52 3.05 -2.18
CA ILE A 203 -2.38 4.12 -2.70
C ILE A 203 -2.77 3.85 -4.16
N ALA A 204 -1.80 3.58 -5.03
CA ALA A 204 -2.07 3.29 -6.43
C ALA A 204 -2.96 2.04 -6.59
N LYS A 205 -2.66 0.97 -5.87
CA LYS A 205 -3.38 -0.31 -5.95
C LYS A 205 -4.82 -0.21 -5.48
N VAL A 206 -5.05 0.34 -4.28
CA VAL A 206 -6.41 0.46 -3.72
C VAL A 206 -7.25 1.42 -4.55
N THR A 207 -6.71 2.56 -4.93
CA THR A 207 -7.42 3.52 -5.79
C THR A 207 -7.85 2.89 -7.11
N ARG A 208 -6.95 2.14 -7.76
CA ARG A 208 -7.27 1.46 -8.99
C ARG A 208 -8.30 0.35 -8.79
N ASP A 209 -8.16 -0.47 -7.75
CA ASP A 209 -9.09 -1.58 -7.50
C ASP A 209 -10.50 -1.08 -7.22
N ARG A 210 -10.65 -0.01 -6.42
CA ARG A 210 -11.94 0.67 -6.18
C ARG A 210 -12.56 1.22 -7.48
N LEU A 211 -11.72 1.76 -8.37
CA LEU A 211 -12.21 2.22 -9.68
C LEU A 211 -12.69 1.07 -10.56
N MET A 212 -11.97 -0.06 -10.57
CA MET A 212 -12.39 -1.25 -11.32
C MET A 212 -13.69 -1.86 -10.78
N GLU A 213 -13.96 -1.76 -9.47
CA GLU A 213 -15.26 -2.14 -8.87
C GLU A 213 -16.39 -1.22 -9.33
N LYS A 214 -16.14 0.09 -9.47
CA LYS A 214 -17.10 1.02 -10.05
C LYS A 214 -17.39 0.69 -11.52
N TYR A 215 -16.37 0.32 -12.29
CA TYR A 215 -16.55 -0.11 -13.68
C TYR A 215 -17.30 -1.45 -13.79
N ASP A 216 -17.18 -2.33 -12.81
CA ASP A 216 -17.96 -3.57 -12.76
C ASP A 216 -19.48 -3.29 -12.69
N ALA A 217 -19.87 -2.30 -11.89
CA ALA A 217 -21.27 -1.87 -11.81
C ALA A 217 -21.81 -1.30 -13.13
N VAL A 218 -20.95 -0.70 -13.96
CA VAL A 218 -21.33 -0.14 -15.28
C VAL A 218 -21.30 -1.21 -16.37
N PHE A 219 -20.37 -2.16 -16.28
CA PHE A 219 -20.14 -3.21 -17.26
C PHE A 219 -20.12 -4.60 -16.61
N PRO A 220 -21.24 -5.04 -15.97
CA PRO A 220 -21.25 -6.23 -15.12
C PRO A 220 -20.93 -7.54 -15.88
N GLN A 221 -21.12 -7.56 -17.21
CA GLN A 221 -20.86 -8.74 -18.05
C GLN A 221 -19.38 -9.13 -18.13
N TYR A 222 -18.44 -8.26 -17.72
CA TYR A 222 -17.00 -8.54 -17.76
C TYR A 222 -16.44 -9.04 -16.43
N GLY A 223 -17.08 -8.75 -15.28
CA GLY A 223 -16.63 -9.19 -13.96
C GLY A 223 -15.37 -8.47 -13.46
N PHE A 224 -15.22 -7.19 -13.73
CA PHE A 224 -14.04 -6.39 -13.36
C PHE A 224 -13.77 -6.33 -11.86
N ALA A 225 -14.80 -6.47 -11.02
CA ALA A 225 -14.63 -6.54 -9.57
C ALA A 225 -13.78 -7.72 -9.10
N ALA A 226 -13.84 -8.86 -9.82
CA ALA A 226 -13.08 -10.05 -9.47
C ALA A 226 -11.60 -9.94 -9.89
N HIS A 227 -11.35 -9.68 -11.16
CA HIS A 227 -9.99 -9.74 -11.74
C HIS A 227 -9.37 -8.38 -12.05
N LYS A 228 -10.03 -7.26 -11.70
CA LYS A 228 -9.52 -5.88 -11.84
C LYS A 228 -9.00 -5.55 -13.26
N GLY A 229 -9.58 -6.16 -14.29
CA GLY A 229 -9.23 -5.98 -15.69
C GLY A 229 -8.04 -6.81 -16.19
N TYR A 230 -7.45 -7.67 -15.36
CA TYR A 230 -6.41 -8.61 -15.82
C TYR A 230 -6.98 -9.70 -16.72
N GLY A 231 -6.12 -10.31 -17.55
CA GLY A 231 -6.48 -11.33 -18.53
C GLY A 231 -6.80 -12.71 -17.92
N ALA A 232 -7.71 -12.75 -16.94
CA ALA A 232 -8.26 -13.98 -16.40
C ALA A 232 -9.13 -14.68 -17.45
N ALA A 233 -9.28 -16.01 -17.37
CA ALA A 233 -10.07 -16.79 -18.33
C ALA A 233 -11.49 -16.22 -18.50
N ALA A 234 -12.18 -15.93 -17.40
CA ALA A 234 -13.51 -15.33 -17.43
C ALA A 234 -13.56 -13.98 -18.14
N HIS A 235 -12.54 -13.12 -17.99
CA HIS A 235 -12.45 -11.86 -18.70
C HIS A 235 -12.26 -12.04 -20.21
N ILE A 236 -11.38 -12.97 -20.61
CA ILE A 236 -11.13 -13.31 -22.02
C ILE A 236 -12.39 -13.88 -22.66
N GLU A 237 -13.12 -14.77 -21.98
CA GLU A 237 -14.39 -15.31 -22.45
C GLU A 237 -15.46 -14.23 -22.61
N ALA A 238 -15.58 -13.33 -21.63
CA ALA A 238 -16.51 -12.20 -21.70
C ALA A 238 -16.15 -11.28 -22.89
N LEU A 239 -14.84 -11.00 -23.09
CA LEU A 239 -14.37 -10.20 -24.20
C LEU A 239 -14.70 -10.83 -25.57
N LYS A 240 -14.53 -12.15 -25.73
CA LYS A 240 -14.91 -12.89 -26.94
C LYS A 240 -16.41 -12.86 -27.17
N LYS A 241 -17.21 -12.97 -26.12
CA LYS A 241 -18.67 -13.03 -26.20
C LYS A 241 -19.32 -11.68 -26.47
N TYR A 242 -18.87 -10.64 -25.79
CA TYR A 242 -19.53 -9.31 -25.79
C TYR A 242 -18.77 -8.23 -26.58
N GLY A 243 -17.55 -8.58 -27.06
CA GLY A 243 -16.65 -7.59 -27.64
C GLY A 243 -16.04 -6.66 -26.58
N PRO A 244 -15.22 -5.71 -26.98
CA PRO A 244 -14.59 -4.76 -26.05
C PRO A 244 -15.52 -3.61 -25.67
N CYS A 245 -15.57 -3.24 -24.37
CA CYS A 245 -16.21 -2.01 -23.90
C CYS A 245 -15.23 -0.81 -23.90
N PRO A 246 -15.70 0.42 -23.63
CA PRO A 246 -14.86 1.63 -23.70
C PRO A 246 -13.60 1.61 -22.85
N ILE A 247 -13.57 0.88 -21.73
CA ILE A 247 -12.39 0.84 -20.87
C ILE A 247 -11.35 -0.23 -21.25
N HIS A 248 -11.55 -0.99 -22.33
CA HIS A 248 -10.55 -1.93 -22.83
C HIS A 248 -9.44 -1.20 -23.59
N ARG A 249 -8.21 -1.64 -23.37
CA ARG A 249 -7.03 -1.15 -24.08
C ARG A 249 -6.92 -1.87 -25.42
N ARG A 250 -7.21 -1.19 -26.50
CA ARG A 250 -7.25 -1.79 -27.86
C ARG A 250 -5.91 -2.41 -28.25
N SER A 251 -4.82 -1.75 -27.88
CA SER A 251 -3.46 -2.25 -28.12
C SER A 251 -3.11 -3.54 -27.37
N PHE A 252 -3.88 -3.90 -26.30
CA PHE A 252 -3.62 -5.10 -25.48
C PHE A 252 -4.50 -6.28 -25.86
N ILE A 253 -5.63 -6.07 -26.55
CA ILE A 253 -6.66 -7.09 -26.77
C ILE A 253 -6.72 -7.66 -28.19
N GLY A 254 -5.87 -7.17 -29.12
CA GLY A 254 -5.91 -7.57 -30.52
C GLY A 254 -5.89 -9.09 -30.76
N HIS A 255 -5.21 -9.85 -29.90
CA HIS A 255 -5.16 -11.32 -29.98
C HIS A 255 -6.42 -12.05 -29.52
N PHE A 256 -7.36 -11.35 -28.87
CA PHE A 256 -8.58 -11.94 -28.29
C PHE A 256 -9.84 -11.56 -29.06
N THR A 257 -9.76 -10.59 -29.95
CA THR A 257 -10.90 -9.99 -30.67
C THR A 257 -10.84 -10.16 -32.19
N ALA A 258 -9.87 -10.97 -32.66
CA ALA A 258 -9.69 -11.31 -34.08
C ALA A 258 -10.59 -12.49 -34.48
#